data_f03474fa17ec846da7cf3ebc8a7dbeac
#
_entry.id   f03474fa17ec846da7cf3ebc8a7dbeac
#
_cell.length_a   1.000
_cell.length_b   1.000
_cell.length_c   1.000
_cell.angle_alpha   90.00
_cell.angle_beta   90.00
_cell.angle_gamma   90.00
#
_symmetry.space_group_name_H-M   'P 1'
#
loop_
_entity.id
_entity.type
_entity.pdbx_description
1 polymer ?
#
loop_
_entity_poly.entity_id
_entity_poly.type
_entity_poly.pdbx_seq_one_letter_code
_entity_poly.pdbx_strand_id
1 'polypeptide(L)'
;MNVYRQRAGFESGKENIVNHYYSDSDTYVLVDAVSVIAKMTREQVWEMYGGFLIEYSMEIGWDDLIRSMSPNLKGFLDNLDSLHYFIDHVVYKANLRGPSFRCEDNPDGTITLHYYTGRPGLYPIVKGVLREAAKRVFKLDVVLTITGRTQRSVQMATGERVEEHVIFLIKVIL
;
A
#
# COMPACT_ATOMS: atom_id res chain seq x y z
N MET A 1 3.82 -10.75 -20.97
CA MET A 1 4.42 -10.97 -19.64
C MET A 1 5.96 -11.10 -19.65
N ASN A 2 6.56 -11.63 -20.71
CA ASN A 2 8.00 -11.87 -20.78
C ASN A 2 8.89 -10.60 -20.90
N VAL A 3 8.37 -9.52 -21.52
CA VAL A 3 9.13 -8.29 -21.81
C VAL A 3 9.48 -7.50 -20.54
N TYR A 4 8.57 -7.46 -19.55
CA TYR A 4 8.80 -6.77 -18.28
C TYR A 4 9.91 -7.43 -17.46
N ARG A 5 9.90 -8.77 -17.42
CA ARG A 5 10.88 -9.60 -16.71
C ARG A 5 12.28 -9.48 -17.32
N GLN A 6 12.35 -9.54 -18.63
CA GLN A 6 13.60 -9.40 -19.39
C GLN A 6 14.25 -8.03 -19.16
N ARG A 7 13.44 -6.96 -19.12
CA ARG A 7 13.93 -5.61 -18.88
C ARG A 7 14.34 -5.38 -17.41
N ALA A 8 13.70 -6.06 -16.47
CA ALA A 8 14.05 -6.03 -15.05
C ALA A 8 15.24 -6.94 -14.69
N GLY A 9 15.76 -7.74 -15.64
CA GLY A 9 16.89 -8.63 -15.40
C GLY A 9 16.56 -9.86 -14.55
N PHE A 10 15.28 -10.25 -14.42
CA PHE A 10 14.91 -11.46 -13.68
C PHE A 10 15.30 -12.71 -14.44
N GLU A 11 15.95 -13.63 -13.75
CA GLU A 11 16.21 -14.97 -14.27
C GLU A 11 14.90 -15.74 -14.47
N SER A 12 14.77 -16.41 -15.62
CA SER A 12 13.57 -17.17 -15.97
C SER A 12 13.26 -18.23 -14.91
N GLY A 13 12.03 -18.22 -14.40
CA GLY A 13 11.52 -19.20 -13.45
C GLY A 13 11.65 -18.83 -11.97
N LYS A 14 12.38 -17.74 -11.62
CA LYS A 14 12.52 -17.30 -10.22
C LYS A 14 11.42 -16.33 -9.76
N GLU A 15 10.76 -15.68 -10.69
CA GLU A 15 9.81 -14.61 -10.42
C GLU A 15 8.42 -15.04 -9.95
N ASN A 16 8.15 -16.34 -9.89
CA ASN A 16 6.85 -16.91 -9.51
C ASN A 16 6.93 -17.87 -8.30
N ILE A 17 7.98 -17.75 -7.50
CA ILE A 17 8.12 -18.61 -6.31
C ILE A 17 7.29 -17.99 -5.18
N VAL A 18 6.18 -18.63 -4.83
CA VAL A 18 5.19 -18.11 -3.88
C VAL A 18 5.75 -17.90 -2.46
N ASN A 19 6.69 -18.72 -2.03
CA ASN A 19 7.28 -18.68 -0.68
C ASN A 19 8.71 -18.13 -0.69
N HIS A 20 9.04 -17.24 -1.62
CA HIS A 20 10.33 -16.60 -1.69
C HIS A 20 10.24 -15.13 -1.30
N TYR A 21 11.18 -14.66 -0.47
CA TYR A 21 11.30 -13.25 -0.12
C TYR A 21 12.15 -12.54 -1.16
N TYR A 22 11.54 -11.63 -1.88
CA TYR A 22 12.23 -10.74 -2.82
C TYR A 22 12.70 -9.48 -2.10
N SER A 23 13.83 -8.94 -2.51
CA SER A 23 14.31 -7.66 -1.98
C SER A 23 13.43 -6.49 -2.47
N ASP A 24 13.39 -5.41 -1.70
CA ASP A 24 12.73 -4.18 -2.16
C ASP A 24 13.36 -3.65 -3.46
N SER A 25 14.69 -3.81 -3.60
CA SER A 25 15.41 -3.40 -4.82
C SER A 25 14.92 -4.14 -6.07
N ASP A 26 14.69 -5.47 -5.98
CA ASP A 26 14.17 -6.25 -7.10
C ASP A 26 12.76 -5.79 -7.50
N THR A 27 11.94 -5.49 -6.48
CA THR A 27 10.58 -4.99 -6.70
C THR A 27 10.61 -3.61 -7.37
N TYR A 28 11.50 -2.70 -6.94
CA TYR A 28 11.62 -1.37 -7.56
C TYR A 28 12.09 -1.46 -9.01
N VAL A 29 13.05 -2.33 -9.33
CA VAL A 29 13.51 -2.54 -10.70
C VAL A 29 12.37 -3.06 -11.60
N LEU A 30 11.52 -3.96 -11.08
CA LEU A 30 10.34 -4.43 -11.81
C LEU A 30 9.35 -3.30 -12.07
N VAL A 31 9.05 -2.48 -11.06
CA VAL A 31 8.14 -1.33 -11.20
C VAL A 31 8.70 -0.30 -12.19
N ASP A 32 10.00 -0.05 -12.19
CA ASP A 32 10.64 0.83 -13.16
C ASP A 32 10.53 0.28 -14.59
N ALA A 33 10.71 -1.03 -14.76
CA ALA A 33 10.52 -1.66 -16.07
C ALA A 33 9.07 -1.52 -16.56
N VAL A 34 8.09 -1.71 -15.68
CA VAL A 34 6.66 -1.50 -15.99
C VAL A 34 6.40 -0.03 -16.33
N SER A 35 6.90 0.91 -15.55
CA SER A 35 6.77 2.36 -15.74
C SER A 35 7.19 2.77 -17.16
N VAL A 36 8.36 2.31 -17.59
CA VAL A 36 8.88 2.63 -18.94
C VAL A 36 8.05 2.01 -20.05
N ILE A 37 7.66 0.74 -19.91
CA ILE A 37 6.93 0.02 -20.98
C ILE A 37 5.49 0.53 -21.08
N ALA A 38 4.83 0.79 -19.93
CA ALA A 38 3.47 1.30 -19.88
C ALA A 38 3.38 2.81 -20.14
N LYS A 39 4.51 3.52 -20.19
CA LYS A 39 4.58 4.99 -20.27
C LYS A 39 3.81 5.68 -19.14
N MET A 40 3.96 5.15 -17.94
CA MET A 40 3.36 5.64 -16.71
C MET A 40 4.46 6.12 -15.76
N THR A 41 4.13 7.03 -14.83
CA THR A 41 5.07 7.34 -13.73
C THR A 41 5.15 6.16 -12.75
N ARG A 42 6.24 6.11 -11.96
CA ARG A 42 6.39 5.10 -10.90
C ARG A 42 5.23 5.17 -9.90
N GLU A 43 4.80 6.39 -9.51
CA GLU A 43 3.66 6.60 -8.63
C GLU A 43 2.36 6.02 -9.21
N GLN A 44 2.11 6.23 -10.51
CA GLN A 44 0.93 5.66 -11.17
C GLN A 44 0.94 4.14 -11.19
N VAL A 45 2.11 3.53 -11.40
CA VAL A 45 2.25 2.06 -11.33
C VAL A 45 1.97 1.55 -9.92
N TRP A 46 2.51 2.21 -8.88
CA TRP A 46 2.24 1.84 -7.49
C TRP A 46 0.77 2.04 -7.10
N GLU A 47 0.14 3.13 -7.55
CA GLU A 47 -1.28 3.39 -7.29
C GLU A 47 -2.16 2.32 -7.97
N MET A 48 -1.87 1.97 -9.20
CA MET A 48 -2.55 0.89 -9.93
C MET A 48 -2.38 -0.46 -9.21
N TYR A 49 -1.17 -0.76 -8.74
CA TYR A 49 -0.90 -1.96 -7.95
C TYR A 49 -1.71 -1.99 -6.65
N GLY A 50 -1.80 -0.85 -5.95
CA GLY A 50 -2.64 -0.73 -4.74
C GLY A 50 -4.11 -1.04 -4.99
N GLY A 51 -4.67 -0.55 -6.11
CA GLY A 51 -6.04 -0.88 -6.52
C GLY A 51 -6.22 -2.38 -6.80
N PHE A 52 -5.27 -2.98 -7.53
CA PHE A 52 -5.27 -4.41 -7.81
C PHE A 52 -5.17 -5.27 -6.54
N LEU A 53 -4.44 -4.83 -5.51
CA LEU A 53 -4.35 -5.58 -4.25
C LEU A 53 -5.71 -5.80 -3.60
N ILE A 54 -6.58 -4.80 -3.59
CA ILE A 54 -7.94 -4.94 -3.03
C ILE A 54 -8.77 -5.91 -3.88
N GLU A 55 -8.74 -5.76 -5.20
CA GLU A 55 -9.44 -6.65 -6.11
C GLU A 55 -9.01 -8.10 -5.91
N TYR A 56 -7.71 -8.36 -5.95
CA TYR A 56 -7.13 -9.67 -5.77
C TYR A 56 -7.45 -10.26 -4.38
N SER A 57 -7.34 -9.45 -3.31
CA SER A 57 -7.66 -9.90 -1.97
C SER A 57 -9.12 -10.35 -1.84
N MET A 58 -10.04 -9.62 -2.47
CA MET A 58 -11.46 -10.01 -2.48
C MET A 58 -11.70 -11.31 -3.27
N GLU A 59 -11.00 -11.51 -4.38
CA GLU A 59 -11.12 -12.73 -5.21
C GLU A 59 -10.58 -13.98 -4.51
N ILE A 60 -9.52 -13.86 -3.71
CA ILE A 60 -8.91 -14.99 -2.99
C ILE A 60 -9.57 -15.31 -1.64
N GLY A 61 -10.72 -14.69 -1.33
CA GLY A 61 -11.53 -15.02 -0.17
C GLY A 61 -11.33 -14.15 1.07
N TRP A 62 -10.69 -12.99 0.93
CA TRP A 62 -10.56 -12.02 2.04
C TRP A 62 -11.70 -10.99 2.07
N ASP A 63 -12.69 -11.14 1.19
CA ASP A 63 -13.81 -10.21 1.08
C ASP A 63 -14.57 -10.08 2.42
N ASP A 64 -14.91 -11.20 3.02
CA ASP A 64 -15.62 -11.22 4.31
C ASP A 64 -14.80 -10.61 5.42
N LEU A 65 -13.48 -10.86 5.46
CA LEU A 65 -12.59 -10.26 6.44
C LEU A 65 -12.56 -8.73 6.29
N ILE A 66 -12.34 -8.24 5.07
CA ILE A 66 -12.28 -6.80 4.80
C ILE A 66 -13.60 -6.12 5.15
N ARG A 67 -14.74 -6.73 4.80
CA ARG A 67 -16.07 -6.19 5.13
C ARG A 67 -16.39 -6.24 6.62
N SER A 68 -15.89 -7.25 7.32
CA SER A 68 -16.12 -7.40 8.78
C SER A 68 -15.29 -6.44 9.63
N MET A 69 -14.24 -5.84 9.09
CA MET A 69 -13.36 -4.93 9.82
C MET A 69 -14.09 -3.69 10.32
N SER A 70 -15.03 -3.17 9.54
CA SER A 70 -15.82 -2.00 9.92
C SER A 70 -17.07 -1.83 9.05
N PRO A 71 -18.16 -1.28 9.61
CA PRO A 71 -19.34 -0.92 8.84
C PRO A 71 -19.16 0.35 7.98
N ASN A 72 -18.10 1.12 8.19
CA ASN A 72 -17.85 2.37 7.45
C ASN A 72 -16.36 2.59 7.17
N LEU A 73 -16.07 3.52 6.25
CA LEU A 73 -14.71 3.81 5.79
C LEU A 73 -13.80 4.28 6.94
N LYS A 74 -14.28 5.13 7.84
CA LYS A 74 -13.46 5.65 8.95
C LYS A 74 -12.98 4.51 9.85
N GLY A 75 -13.90 3.65 10.29
CA GLY A 75 -13.55 2.51 11.13
C GLY A 75 -12.63 1.52 10.40
N PHE A 76 -12.76 1.36 9.07
CA PHE A 76 -11.82 0.57 8.29
C PHE A 76 -10.41 1.18 8.35
N LEU A 77 -10.28 2.50 8.20
CA LEU A 77 -9.00 3.19 8.31
C LEU A 77 -8.38 3.06 9.71
N ASP A 78 -9.20 3.14 10.77
CA ASP A 78 -8.75 2.97 12.15
C ASP A 78 -8.26 1.53 12.44
N ASN A 79 -8.74 0.55 11.68
CA ASN A 79 -8.36 -0.86 11.84
C ASN A 79 -7.17 -1.29 10.94
N LEU A 80 -6.60 -0.40 10.13
CA LEU A 80 -5.51 -0.76 9.21
C LEU A 80 -4.27 -1.31 9.94
N ASP A 81 -3.91 -0.76 11.09
CA ASP A 81 -2.80 -1.28 11.89
C ASP A 81 -3.06 -2.72 12.35
N SER A 82 -4.27 -3.00 12.82
CA SER A 82 -4.68 -4.35 13.23
C SER A 82 -4.65 -5.33 12.06
N LEU A 83 -5.08 -4.90 10.86
CA LEU A 83 -5.02 -5.72 9.65
C LEU A 83 -3.57 -6.05 9.27
N HIS A 84 -2.69 -5.06 9.25
CA HIS A 84 -1.28 -5.28 8.90
C HIS A 84 -0.58 -6.14 9.94
N TYR A 85 -0.88 -5.95 11.23
CA TYR A 85 -0.39 -6.82 12.29
C TYR A 85 -0.85 -8.28 12.08
N PHE A 86 -2.13 -8.50 11.76
CA PHE A 86 -2.67 -9.83 11.49
C PHE A 86 -1.99 -10.48 10.28
N ILE A 87 -1.82 -9.73 9.19
CA ILE A 87 -1.15 -10.22 7.98
C ILE A 87 0.28 -10.64 8.30
N ASP A 88 1.04 -9.81 9.01
CA ASP A 88 2.47 -10.07 9.28
C ASP A 88 2.67 -11.20 10.31
N HIS A 89 1.91 -11.21 11.40
CA HIS A 89 2.17 -12.10 12.54
C HIS A 89 1.39 -13.41 12.51
N VAL A 90 0.20 -13.41 11.90
CA VAL A 90 -0.69 -14.57 11.89
C VAL A 90 -0.66 -15.29 10.56
N VAL A 91 -0.80 -14.56 9.46
CA VAL A 91 -0.90 -15.16 8.12
C VAL A 91 0.47 -15.59 7.60
N TYR A 92 1.39 -14.65 7.48
CA TYR A 92 2.69 -14.92 6.86
C TYR A 92 3.80 -15.23 7.87
N LYS A 93 3.69 -14.78 9.13
CA LYS A 93 4.70 -14.96 10.18
C LYS A 93 6.10 -14.51 9.73
N ALA A 94 6.15 -13.46 8.94
CA ALA A 94 7.31 -13.10 8.12
C ALA A 94 8.07 -11.88 8.64
N ASN A 95 7.56 -11.20 9.67
CA ASN A 95 8.14 -9.95 10.21
C ASN A 95 8.41 -8.92 9.11
N LEU A 96 7.42 -8.70 8.24
CA LEU A 96 7.52 -7.85 7.05
C LEU A 96 7.62 -6.35 7.37
N ARG A 97 7.51 -5.96 8.64
CA ARG A 97 7.54 -4.56 9.09
C ARG A 97 6.51 -3.71 8.33
N GLY A 98 5.24 -4.07 8.51
CA GLY A 98 4.13 -3.32 7.93
C GLY A 98 4.16 -1.84 8.28
N PRO A 99 3.45 -1.00 7.54
CA PRO A 99 3.28 0.42 7.86
C PRO A 99 2.41 0.60 9.09
N SER A 100 2.47 1.80 9.69
CA SER A 100 1.54 2.26 10.72
C SER A 100 0.65 3.37 10.20
N PHE A 101 -0.58 3.41 10.70
CA PHE A 101 -1.60 4.38 10.30
C PHE A 101 -2.20 5.09 11.51
N ARG A 102 -2.59 6.34 11.32
CA ARG A 102 -3.36 7.11 12.30
C ARG A 102 -4.37 7.97 11.56
N CYS A 103 -5.63 7.91 11.98
CA CYS A 103 -6.72 8.68 11.40
C CYS A 103 -7.21 9.78 12.33
N GLU A 104 -7.56 10.92 11.74
CA GLU A 104 -8.16 12.05 12.43
C GLU A 104 -9.36 12.56 11.62
N ASP A 105 -10.50 12.79 12.29
CA ASP A 105 -11.67 13.43 11.68
C ASP A 105 -11.48 14.94 11.68
N ASN A 106 -11.72 15.57 10.55
CA ASN A 106 -11.67 17.02 10.44
C ASN A 106 -13.08 17.64 10.58
N PRO A 107 -13.18 18.87 11.10
CA PRO A 107 -14.48 19.56 11.27
C PRO A 107 -15.27 19.75 9.98
N ASP A 108 -14.60 19.73 8.83
CA ASP A 108 -15.21 19.86 7.49
C ASP A 108 -15.71 18.53 6.89
N GLY A 109 -15.64 17.44 7.66
CA GLY A 109 -16.05 16.11 7.24
C GLY A 109 -15.03 15.36 6.40
N THR A 110 -13.83 15.92 6.18
CA THR A 110 -12.70 15.18 5.60
C THR A 110 -11.99 14.35 6.66
N ILE A 111 -11.21 13.38 6.23
CA ILE A 111 -10.38 12.53 7.12
C ILE A 111 -8.92 12.79 6.80
N THR A 112 -8.12 13.06 7.83
CA THR A 112 -6.66 13.07 7.71
C THR A 112 -6.13 11.69 8.06
N LEU A 113 -5.36 11.08 7.14
CA LEU A 113 -4.69 9.82 7.34
C LEU A 113 -3.19 10.04 7.36
N HIS A 114 -2.55 9.70 8.47
CA HIS A 114 -1.11 9.63 8.61
C HIS A 114 -0.63 8.22 8.30
N TYR A 115 0.34 8.12 7.42
CA TYR A 115 0.98 6.87 7.01
C TYR A 115 2.46 6.93 7.35
N TYR A 116 2.95 5.98 8.13
CA TYR A 116 4.34 5.86 8.54
C TYR A 116 4.93 4.55 8.02
N THR A 117 6.10 4.61 7.41
CA THR A 117 6.76 3.42 6.87
C THR A 117 8.28 3.51 6.95
N GLY A 118 8.92 2.37 7.14
CA GLY A 118 10.36 2.22 6.96
C GLY A 118 10.77 1.85 5.52
N ARG A 119 9.79 1.84 4.58
CA ARG A 119 10.00 1.53 3.16
C ARG A 119 9.56 2.73 2.31
N PRO A 120 10.43 3.73 2.12
CA PRO A 120 10.06 4.98 1.47
C PRO A 120 9.67 4.79 -0.01
N GLY A 121 8.75 5.65 -0.48
CA GLY A 121 8.29 5.67 -1.86
C GLY A 121 7.12 4.74 -2.19
N LEU A 122 6.60 3.98 -1.22
CA LEU A 122 5.45 3.07 -1.42
C LEU A 122 4.09 3.73 -1.16
N TYR A 123 4.07 4.98 -0.73
CA TYR A 123 2.83 5.70 -0.39
C TYR A 123 1.76 5.74 -1.51
N PRO A 124 2.07 5.69 -2.81
CA PRO A 124 1.02 5.68 -3.82
C PRO A 124 0.18 4.40 -3.79
N ILE A 125 0.71 3.29 -3.26
CA ILE A 125 -0.05 2.05 -3.02
C ILE A 125 -1.26 2.36 -2.13
N VAL A 126 -1.07 3.16 -1.08
CA VAL A 126 -2.14 3.57 -0.14
C VAL A 126 -3.28 4.25 -0.89
N LYS A 127 -2.98 5.13 -1.85
CA LYS A 127 -4.01 5.80 -2.67
C LYS A 127 -4.87 4.79 -3.45
N GLY A 128 -4.23 3.84 -4.11
CA GLY A 128 -4.92 2.80 -4.87
C GLY A 128 -5.77 1.91 -3.98
N VAL A 129 -5.20 1.43 -2.87
CA VAL A 129 -5.90 0.61 -1.87
C VAL A 129 -7.14 1.33 -1.33
N LEU A 130 -6.99 2.57 -0.89
CA LEU A 130 -8.09 3.33 -0.27
C LEU A 130 -9.20 3.65 -1.26
N ARG A 131 -8.86 4.00 -2.51
CA ARG A 131 -9.85 4.27 -3.55
C ARG A 131 -10.68 3.03 -3.85
N GLU A 132 -10.03 1.90 -4.06
CA GLU A 132 -10.73 0.65 -4.37
C GLU A 132 -11.50 0.09 -3.17
N ALA A 133 -10.97 0.19 -1.95
CA ALA A 133 -11.69 -0.21 -0.74
C ALA A 133 -12.94 0.65 -0.53
N ALA A 134 -12.82 1.98 -0.64
CA ALA A 134 -13.96 2.89 -0.54
C ALA A 134 -15.06 2.52 -1.54
N LYS A 135 -14.69 2.30 -2.80
CA LYS A 135 -15.62 2.00 -3.89
C LYS A 135 -16.24 0.61 -3.75
N ARG A 136 -15.43 -0.43 -3.56
CA ARG A 136 -15.90 -1.82 -3.60
C ARG A 136 -16.60 -2.26 -2.31
N VAL A 137 -16.08 -1.82 -1.16
CA VAL A 137 -16.58 -2.22 0.16
C VAL A 137 -17.69 -1.29 0.64
N PHE A 138 -17.43 0.03 0.62
CA PHE A 138 -18.31 1.03 1.23
C PHE A 138 -19.22 1.74 0.23
N LYS A 139 -19.05 1.49 -1.09
CA LYS A 139 -19.83 2.14 -2.16
C LYS A 139 -19.70 3.67 -2.15
N LEU A 140 -18.50 4.14 -1.82
CA LEU A 140 -18.16 5.57 -1.74
C LEU A 140 -17.10 5.90 -2.80
N ASP A 141 -17.22 7.07 -3.40
CA ASP A 141 -16.14 7.67 -4.17
C ASP A 141 -15.36 8.64 -3.28
N VAL A 142 -14.03 8.59 -3.38
CA VAL A 142 -13.14 9.42 -2.56
C VAL A 142 -12.08 10.12 -3.41
N VAL A 143 -11.75 11.34 -3.02
CA VAL A 143 -10.55 12.05 -3.49
C VAL A 143 -9.49 11.98 -2.40
N LEU A 144 -8.30 11.56 -2.79
CA LEU A 144 -7.13 11.49 -1.91
C LEU A 144 -6.09 12.51 -2.37
N THR A 145 -5.77 13.44 -1.49
CA THR A 145 -4.76 14.47 -1.72
C THR A 145 -3.61 14.30 -0.73
N ILE A 146 -2.37 14.34 -1.19
CA ILE A 146 -1.22 14.37 -0.30
C ILE A 146 -0.99 15.80 0.14
N THR A 147 -1.09 16.04 1.44
CA THR A 147 -0.91 17.37 2.06
C THR A 147 0.44 17.54 2.74
N GLY A 148 1.15 16.43 2.98
CA GLY A 148 2.48 16.46 3.56
C GLY A 148 3.25 15.18 3.27
N ARG A 149 4.56 15.31 3.11
CA ARG A 149 5.49 14.18 2.98
C ARG A 149 6.84 14.58 3.54
N THR A 150 7.32 13.80 4.50
CA THR A 150 8.63 14.00 5.12
C THR A 150 9.38 12.68 5.22
N GLN A 151 10.70 12.74 5.10
CA GLN A 151 11.58 11.60 5.33
C GLN A 151 12.61 12.02 6.35
N ARG A 152 12.99 11.12 7.25
CA ARG A 152 14.06 11.32 8.22
C ARG A 152 14.91 10.07 8.33
N SER A 153 16.21 10.27 8.52
CA SER A 153 17.11 9.20 8.91
C SER A 153 17.10 9.05 10.43
N VAL A 154 16.91 7.83 10.90
CA VAL A 154 16.96 7.48 12.31
C VAL A 154 18.11 6.53 12.54
N GLN A 155 19.03 6.91 13.45
CA GLN A 155 20.13 6.06 13.83
C GLN A 155 19.64 4.97 14.80
N MET A 156 19.78 3.72 14.40
CA MET A 156 19.43 2.55 15.18
C MET A 156 20.70 1.81 15.62
N ALA A 157 20.59 0.95 16.63
CA ALA A 157 21.70 0.08 17.04
C ALA A 157 22.20 -0.84 15.91
N THR A 158 21.33 -1.14 14.94
CA THR A 158 21.60 -2.00 13.78
C THR A 158 22.00 -1.25 12.51
N GLY A 159 22.17 0.09 12.58
CA GLY A 159 22.50 0.96 11.46
C GLY A 159 21.49 2.08 11.23
N GLU A 160 21.67 2.82 10.14
CA GLU A 160 20.76 3.90 9.74
C GLU A 160 19.49 3.33 9.10
N ARG A 161 18.34 3.89 9.50
CA ARG A 161 17.03 3.58 8.92
C ARG A 161 16.37 4.85 8.43
N VAL A 162 15.81 4.80 7.24
CA VAL A 162 14.95 5.88 6.73
C VAL A 162 13.51 5.60 7.13
N GLU A 163 12.85 6.59 7.69
CA GLU A 163 11.41 6.59 7.98
C GLU A 163 10.73 7.65 7.11
N GLU A 164 9.63 7.28 6.50
CA GLU A 164 8.79 8.17 5.70
C GLU A 164 7.44 8.36 6.39
N HIS A 165 7.01 9.62 6.47
CA HIS A 165 5.68 10.00 6.94
C HIS A 165 4.96 10.75 5.82
N VAL A 166 3.79 10.23 5.42
CA VAL A 166 2.94 10.85 4.41
C VAL A 166 1.57 11.15 5.01
N ILE A 167 1.05 12.32 4.70
CA ILE A 167 -0.26 12.78 5.17
C ILE A 167 -1.20 12.84 3.97
N PHE A 168 -2.28 12.08 4.05
CA PHE A 168 -3.36 12.08 3.07
C PHE A 168 -4.57 12.82 3.63
N LEU A 169 -5.16 13.70 2.84
CA LEU A 169 -6.49 14.24 3.07
C LEU A 169 -7.48 13.42 2.22
N ILE A 170 -8.47 12.83 2.86
CA ILE A 170 -9.48 11.99 2.24
C ILE A 170 -10.80 12.75 2.28
N LYS A 171 -11.37 13.03 1.10
CA LYS A 171 -12.67 13.63 0.93
C LYS A 171 -13.62 12.64 0.27
N VAL A 172 -14.73 12.33 0.92
CA VAL A 172 -15.81 11.55 0.31
C VAL A 172 -16.57 12.46 -0.66
N ILE A 173 -16.78 11.95 -1.87
CA ILE A 173 -17.60 12.60 -2.89
C ILE A 173 -18.99 11.95 -2.82
N LEU A 174 -20.03 12.77 -2.68
CA LEU A 174 -21.42 12.33 -2.72
C LEU A 174 -21.92 12.23 -4.15
#